data_12363089dc3236b8a5060eef19235082
#
_entry.id   12363089dc3236b8a5060eef19235082
#
_cell.length_a   1.000
_cell.length_b   1.000
_cell.length_c   1.000
_cell.angle_alpha   90.00
_cell.angle_beta   90.00
_cell.angle_gamma   90.00
#
_symmetry.space_group_name_H-M   'P 1'
#
loop_
_entity.id
_entity.type
_entity.pdbx_description
1 polymer ?
#
loop_
_entity_poly.entity_id
_entity_poly.type
_entity_poly.pdbx_seq_one_letter_code
_entity_poly.pdbx_strand_id
1 'polypeptide(L)'
;GSEQANNGCDAGFGVRLIGCADDAVLPIGMHDYAEALGCCMLVDKTMFIADVLDCDASVVVCCRPEGFGKSMNLSMLKAFLERPAVGRAGRSLFADTQIWDADGGRYRDEYACYPVISLDFSGAARRGAAIADVVRDALSGECARLLALLEAPDLARDKVRHIERVARGAASEDEVASVLGVLIELLEMACDEQVVLLVDGYDAAWLGRASARGASGADPAELLDR
;
A
#
# COMPACT_ATOMS: atom_id res chain seq x y z
N GLY A 1 -23.85 3.03 28.91
CA GLY A 1 -23.81 4.30 28.21
C GLY A 1 -22.57 5.04 28.60
N SER A 2 -21.52 5.03 27.82
CA SER A 2 -20.42 5.98 27.88
C SER A 2 -20.03 6.26 26.42
N GLU A 3 -20.58 7.35 25.89
CA GLU A 3 -20.10 8.03 24.71
C GLU A 3 -18.68 8.51 24.99
N GLN A 4 -17.69 7.84 24.44
CA GLN A 4 -16.35 8.40 24.32
C GLN A 4 -16.39 9.38 23.16
N ALA A 5 -16.53 10.67 23.49
CA ALA A 5 -16.30 11.76 22.56
C ALA A 5 -14.82 11.75 22.16
N ASN A 6 -14.56 11.45 20.90
CA ASN A 6 -13.24 11.58 20.29
C ASN A 6 -12.99 13.08 20.06
N ASN A 7 -12.37 13.75 21.05
CA ASN A 7 -11.98 15.15 20.95
C ASN A 7 -10.72 15.26 20.07
N GLY A 8 -10.92 15.60 18.80
CA GLY A 8 -9.82 16.10 17.98
C GLY A 8 -9.26 17.36 18.63
N CYS A 9 -8.07 17.29 19.21
CA CYS A 9 -7.35 18.45 19.69
C CYS A 9 -6.87 19.28 18.50
N ASP A 10 -7.51 20.42 18.29
CA ASP A 10 -7.05 21.42 17.34
C ASP A 10 -5.79 22.09 17.95
N ALA A 11 -4.63 21.58 17.58
CA ALA A 11 -3.37 22.22 17.93
C ALA A 11 -3.27 23.49 17.10
N GLY A 12 -3.22 24.67 17.72
CA GLY A 12 -3.38 26.02 17.17
C GLY A 12 -2.47 26.45 15.99
N PHE A 13 -2.08 25.50 15.14
CA PHE A 13 -1.36 25.69 13.88
C PHE A 13 -2.12 25.12 12.66
N GLY A 14 -3.42 24.84 12.77
CA GLY A 14 -4.19 24.23 11.68
C GLY A 14 -3.86 22.76 11.41
N VAL A 15 -3.18 22.09 12.34
CA VAL A 15 -2.83 20.66 12.24
C VAL A 15 -3.84 19.86 13.04
N ARG A 16 -4.60 18.98 12.35
CA ARG A 16 -5.51 18.03 13.00
C ARG A 16 -4.75 16.80 13.47
N LEU A 17 -4.96 16.40 14.71
CA LEU A 17 -4.43 15.17 15.29
C LEU A 17 -5.54 14.12 15.38
N ILE A 18 -5.20 12.85 15.09
CA ILE A 18 -6.10 11.71 15.12
C ILE A 18 -5.43 10.54 15.85
N GLY A 19 -6.22 9.58 16.35
CA GLY A 19 -5.72 8.38 17.03
C GLY A 19 -5.90 8.40 18.54
N CYS A 20 -5.14 7.56 19.25
CA CYS A 20 -5.27 7.37 20.69
C CYS A 20 -4.71 8.57 21.47
N ALA A 21 -5.53 9.15 22.36
CA ALA A 21 -5.20 10.39 23.07
C ALA A 21 -4.56 10.17 24.47
N ASP A 22 -4.62 8.94 25.01
CA ASP A 22 -4.30 8.72 26.43
C ASP A 22 -2.80 8.67 26.76
N ASP A 23 -1.95 8.32 25.79
CA ASP A 23 -0.49 8.44 25.88
C ASP A 23 0.04 8.84 24.51
N ALA A 24 0.49 10.06 24.33
CA ALA A 24 0.99 10.61 23.06
C ALA A 24 2.27 9.90 22.59
N VAL A 25 2.12 8.65 22.13
CA VAL A 25 3.20 7.87 21.54
C VAL A 25 3.32 8.24 20.07
N LEU A 26 4.55 8.57 19.62
CA LEU A 26 4.83 8.83 18.23
C LEU A 26 4.99 7.50 17.45
N PRO A 27 4.55 7.40 16.19
CA PRO A 27 4.57 6.17 15.39
C PRO A 27 5.99 5.87 14.83
N ILE A 28 7.00 5.86 15.70
CA ILE A 28 8.40 5.66 15.28
C ILE A 28 8.59 4.20 14.84
N GLY A 29 8.99 4.01 13.58
CA GLY A 29 9.23 2.68 13.02
C GLY A 29 7.98 1.91 12.64
N MET A 30 6.79 2.52 12.75
CA MET A 30 5.54 1.92 12.29
C MET A 30 5.28 2.28 10.82
N HIS A 31 4.77 1.32 10.07
CA HIS A 31 4.48 1.47 8.64
C HIS A 31 3.02 1.17 8.31
N ASP A 32 2.28 0.54 9.22
CA ASP A 32 0.86 0.26 9.06
C ASP A 32 0.00 1.35 9.70
N TYR A 33 -0.89 1.95 8.89
CA TYR A 33 -1.75 3.05 9.30
C TYR A 33 -2.80 2.63 10.33
N ALA A 34 -3.42 1.47 10.14
CA ALA A 34 -4.48 1.00 11.04
C ALA A 34 -3.91 0.65 12.42
N GLU A 35 -2.74 0.02 12.45
CA GLU A 35 -2.01 -0.27 13.69
C GLU A 35 -1.60 1.04 14.40
N ALA A 36 -1.01 1.97 13.66
CA ALA A 36 -0.56 3.26 14.21
C ALA A 36 -1.73 4.09 14.74
N LEU A 37 -2.88 4.12 14.04
CA LEU A 37 -4.08 4.83 14.48
C LEU A 37 -4.64 4.26 15.80
N GLY A 38 -4.48 2.96 16.02
CA GLY A 38 -4.94 2.27 17.22
C GLY A 38 -4.11 2.52 18.48
N CYS A 39 -2.83 2.92 18.35
CA CYS A 39 -1.92 3.03 19.48
C CYS A 39 -1.10 4.33 19.55
N CYS A 40 -1.16 5.18 18.53
CA CYS A 40 -0.37 6.40 18.42
C CYS A 40 -1.23 7.62 18.15
N MET A 41 -0.66 8.80 18.41
CA MET A 41 -1.20 10.06 17.92
C MET A 41 -0.58 10.38 16.56
N LEU A 42 -1.42 10.60 15.56
CA LEU A 42 -1.02 10.87 14.18
C LEU A 42 -1.45 12.28 13.77
N VAL A 43 -0.65 12.92 12.94
CA VAL A 43 -1.09 14.07 12.15
C VAL A 43 -2.03 13.59 11.05
N ASP A 44 -3.22 14.15 10.96
CA ASP A 44 -4.16 13.84 9.91
C ASP A 44 -3.63 14.29 8.53
N LYS A 45 -3.21 13.34 7.74
CA LYS A 45 -2.75 13.53 6.35
C LYS A 45 -3.70 12.90 5.35
N THR A 46 -4.93 12.59 5.77
CA THR A 46 -5.87 11.84 4.93
C THR A 46 -6.28 12.58 3.67
N MET A 47 -6.10 13.90 3.61
CA MET A 47 -6.30 14.68 2.37
C MET A 47 -5.35 14.26 1.23
N PHE A 48 -4.25 13.57 1.53
CA PHE A 48 -3.42 12.94 0.50
C PHE A 48 -4.20 11.91 -0.35
N ILE A 49 -5.22 11.28 0.21
CA ILE A 49 -6.13 10.38 -0.52
C ILE A 49 -6.88 11.17 -1.59
N ALA A 50 -7.39 12.36 -1.25
CA ALA A 50 -8.05 13.25 -2.20
C ALA A 50 -7.10 13.66 -3.33
N ASP A 51 -5.86 14.05 -2.99
CA ASP A 51 -4.85 14.44 -3.96
C ASP A 51 -4.57 13.31 -4.98
N VAL A 52 -4.57 12.05 -4.52
CA VAL A 52 -4.37 10.89 -5.39
C VAL A 52 -5.60 10.59 -6.24
N LEU A 53 -6.81 10.62 -5.66
CA LEU A 53 -8.06 10.34 -6.36
C LEU A 53 -8.42 11.41 -7.40
N ASP A 54 -8.07 12.66 -7.14
CA ASP A 54 -8.32 13.78 -8.05
C ASP A 54 -7.21 13.96 -9.11
N CYS A 55 -6.16 13.14 -9.04
CA CYS A 55 -5.06 13.20 -10.00
C CYS A 55 -5.41 12.43 -11.28
N ASP A 56 -5.41 13.11 -12.43
CA ASP A 56 -5.67 12.49 -13.74
C ASP A 56 -4.51 11.60 -14.23
N ALA A 57 -3.40 11.53 -13.51
CA ALA A 57 -2.23 10.76 -13.92
C ALA A 57 -2.41 9.26 -13.60
N SER A 58 -2.11 8.41 -14.59
CA SER A 58 -2.13 6.95 -14.42
C SER A 58 -1.06 6.43 -13.47
N VAL A 59 0.01 7.22 -13.24
CA VAL A 59 1.12 6.88 -12.34
C VAL A 59 1.47 8.08 -11.48
N VAL A 60 1.43 7.89 -10.16
CA VAL A 60 1.83 8.91 -9.18
C VAL A 60 3.09 8.43 -8.45
N VAL A 61 4.15 9.22 -8.47
CA VAL A 61 5.41 8.89 -7.81
C VAL A 61 5.66 9.84 -6.64
N CYS A 62 5.75 9.31 -5.43
CA CYS A 62 5.99 10.06 -4.21
C CYS A 62 7.48 10.03 -3.82
N CYS A 63 8.25 11.04 -4.23
CA CYS A 63 9.66 11.16 -3.89
C CYS A 63 9.83 11.99 -2.60
N ARG A 64 10.13 11.32 -1.47
CA ARG A 64 10.43 11.94 -0.19
C ARG A 64 11.63 11.23 0.47
N PRO A 65 12.45 11.91 1.28
CA PRO A 65 13.52 11.27 2.05
C PRO A 65 12.99 10.14 2.95
N GLU A 66 13.89 9.28 3.43
CA GLU A 66 13.55 8.30 4.48
C GLU A 66 13.01 9.00 5.74
N GLY A 67 12.09 8.34 6.45
CA GLY A 67 11.47 8.88 7.66
C GLY A 67 10.33 9.88 7.43
N PHE A 68 10.01 10.26 6.20
CA PHE A 68 8.92 11.19 5.89
C PHE A 68 7.54 10.53 5.73
N GLY A 69 7.38 9.28 6.19
CA GLY A 69 6.09 8.59 6.28
C GLY A 69 5.55 8.09 4.93
N LYS A 70 6.41 7.82 3.94
CA LYS A 70 5.98 7.25 2.64
C LYS A 70 5.18 5.95 2.81
N SER A 71 5.75 4.98 3.50
CA SER A 71 5.11 3.67 3.74
C SER A 71 3.80 3.81 4.53
N MET A 72 3.77 4.71 5.52
CA MET A 72 2.56 5.02 6.28
C MET A 72 1.46 5.61 5.39
N ASN A 73 1.80 6.53 4.47
CA ASN A 73 0.84 7.11 3.54
C ASN A 73 0.35 6.07 2.51
N LEU A 74 1.22 5.16 2.05
CA LEU A 74 0.80 4.03 1.20
C LEU A 74 -0.14 3.08 1.95
N SER A 75 0.18 2.73 3.20
CA SER A 75 -0.69 1.92 4.04
C SER A 75 -2.05 2.60 4.30
N MET A 76 -2.05 3.92 4.48
CA MET A 76 -3.28 4.72 4.60
C MET A 76 -4.12 4.66 3.32
N LEU A 77 -3.52 4.85 2.14
CA LEU A 77 -4.20 4.69 0.85
C LEU A 77 -4.79 3.29 0.69
N LYS A 78 -4.01 2.25 1.00
CA LYS A 78 -4.47 0.87 0.99
C LYS A 78 -5.69 0.70 1.90
N ALA A 79 -5.59 1.14 3.16
CA ALA A 79 -6.66 1.01 4.13
C ALA A 79 -7.96 1.74 3.72
N PHE A 80 -7.85 2.83 2.95
CA PHE A 80 -9.01 3.56 2.44
C PHE A 80 -9.62 2.90 1.22
N LEU A 81 -8.81 2.51 0.24
CA LEU A 81 -9.27 2.07 -1.07
C LEU A 81 -9.65 0.59 -1.12
N GLU A 82 -8.98 -0.24 -0.30
CA GLU A 82 -9.05 -1.69 -0.45
C GLU A 82 -10.43 -2.27 -0.13
N ARG A 83 -10.99 -2.97 -1.12
CA ARG A 83 -12.21 -3.77 -0.96
C ARG A 83 -11.91 -4.98 -0.06
N PRO A 84 -12.65 -5.18 1.04
CA PRO A 84 -12.48 -6.36 1.87
C PRO A 84 -12.93 -7.62 1.13
N ALA A 85 -12.17 -8.71 1.27
CA ALA A 85 -12.49 -10.00 0.63
C ALA A 85 -13.81 -10.61 1.16
N VAL A 86 -14.17 -10.36 2.41
CA VAL A 86 -15.40 -10.87 3.05
C VAL A 86 -16.03 -9.77 3.91
N GLY A 87 -17.30 -9.46 3.58
CA GLY A 87 -18.13 -8.55 4.36
C GLY A 87 -17.73 -7.07 4.23
N ARG A 88 -18.61 -6.19 4.68
CA ARG A 88 -18.28 -4.77 4.80
C ARG A 88 -17.46 -4.58 6.07
N ALA A 89 -16.37 -3.85 5.98
CA ALA A 89 -15.61 -3.41 7.15
C ALA A 89 -16.54 -2.79 8.19
N GLY A 90 -16.22 -2.96 9.47
CA GLY A 90 -16.92 -2.30 10.56
C GLY A 90 -16.86 -0.78 10.45
N ARG A 91 -16.95 -0.06 11.58
CA ARG A 91 -16.81 1.40 11.58
C ARG A 91 -15.54 1.81 10.83
N SER A 92 -15.68 2.70 9.84
CA SER A 92 -14.55 3.17 9.05
C SER A 92 -13.45 3.75 9.94
N LEU A 93 -12.20 3.37 9.67
CA LEU A 93 -11.01 3.98 10.29
C LEU A 93 -10.92 5.49 10.01
N PHE A 94 -11.65 5.95 9.01
CA PHE A 94 -11.60 7.33 8.50
C PHE A 94 -12.76 8.20 8.97
N ALA A 95 -13.72 7.68 9.74
CA ALA A 95 -14.94 8.39 10.15
C ALA A 95 -14.67 9.74 10.85
N ASP A 96 -13.54 9.86 11.55
CA ASP A 96 -13.16 11.05 12.30
C ASP A 96 -11.97 11.79 11.65
N THR A 97 -11.73 11.60 10.35
CA THR A 97 -10.62 12.21 9.60
C THR A 97 -11.10 13.26 8.60
N GLN A 98 -10.18 14.09 8.11
CA GLN A 98 -10.51 15.17 7.16
C GLN A 98 -11.11 14.65 5.86
N ILE A 99 -10.60 13.54 5.31
CA ILE A 99 -11.09 12.97 4.05
C ILE A 99 -12.56 12.58 4.13
N TRP A 100 -13.04 12.17 5.30
CA TRP A 100 -14.41 11.69 5.46
C TRP A 100 -15.47 12.76 5.22
N ASP A 101 -15.16 13.99 5.62
CA ASP A 101 -16.07 15.14 5.47
C ASP A 101 -15.66 16.07 4.32
N ALA A 102 -14.52 15.81 3.68
CA ALA A 102 -14.01 16.61 2.59
C ALA A 102 -15.01 16.67 1.43
N ASP A 103 -15.17 17.85 0.86
CA ASP A 103 -16.07 18.13 -0.26
C ASP A 103 -17.49 17.55 -0.07
N GLY A 104 -18.05 17.77 1.13
CA GLY A 104 -19.40 17.27 1.46
C GLY A 104 -19.50 15.75 1.59
N GLY A 105 -18.37 15.05 1.74
CA GLY A 105 -18.32 13.59 1.89
C GLY A 105 -18.23 12.84 0.56
N ARG A 106 -17.86 13.52 -0.52
CA ARG A 106 -17.72 12.95 -1.87
C ARG A 106 -16.85 11.69 -1.91
N TYR A 107 -15.75 11.68 -1.15
CA TYR A 107 -14.79 10.57 -1.15
C TYR A 107 -15.27 9.32 -0.39
N ARG A 108 -16.41 9.37 0.29
CA ARG A 108 -16.99 8.19 0.98
C ARG A 108 -17.44 7.11 0.00
N ASP A 109 -17.81 7.50 -1.21
CA ASP A 109 -18.24 6.57 -2.25
C ASP A 109 -17.06 5.76 -2.81
N GLU A 110 -15.83 6.27 -2.65
CA GLU A 110 -14.59 5.60 -3.04
C GLU A 110 -14.04 4.67 -1.94
N TYR A 111 -14.59 4.74 -0.72
CA TYR A 111 -14.11 3.97 0.41
C TYR A 111 -14.40 2.48 0.26
N ALA A 112 -13.34 1.66 0.34
CA ALA A 112 -13.42 0.19 0.29
C ALA A 112 -14.02 -0.36 -1.04
N CYS A 113 -13.76 0.32 -2.17
CA CYS A 113 -14.33 -0.03 -3.47
C CYS A 113 -13.37 -0.82 -4.36
N TYR A 114 -12.06 -0.61 -4.24
CA TYR A 114 -11.08 -1.07 -5.22
C TYR A 114 -10.38 -2.37 -4.83
N PRO A 115 -10.09 -3.27 -5.79
CA PRO A 115 -9.07 -4.30 -5.57
C PRO A 115 -7.69 -3.64 -5.52
N VAL A 116 -6.95 -3.85 -4.43
CA VAL A 116 -5.62 -3.25 -4.22
C VAL A 116 -4.56 -4.32 -4.22
N ILE A 117 -3.55 -4.18 -5.08
CA ILE A 117 -2.30 -4.94 -5.06
C ILE A 117 -1.25 -4.08 -4.37
N SER A 118 -0.60 -4.59 -3.33
CA SER A 118 0.38 -3.85 -2.54
C SER A 118 1.72 -4.58 -2.49
N LEU A 119 2.72 -4.07 -3.20
CA LEU A 119 4.05 -4.65 -3.29
C LEU A 119 5.03 -3.84 -2.44
N ASP A 120 5.72 -4.49 -1.49
CA ASP A 120 6.75 -3.89 -0.67
C ASP A 120 8.12 -4.51 -0.98
N PHE A 121 9.01 -3.69 -1.53
CA PHE A 121 10.40 -4.03 -1.84
C PHE A 121 11.40 -3.45 -0.86
N SER A 122 10.97 -2.76 0.18
CA SER A 122 11.83 -2.10 1.17
C SER A 122 12.78 -3.08 1.89
N GLY A 123 12.37 -4.35 1.99
CA GLY A 123 13.18 -5.42 2.56
C GLY A 123 14.38 -5.86 1.72
N ALA A 124 14.45 -5.51 0.43
CA ALA A 124 15.50 -5.95 -0.49
C ALA A 124 16.89 -5.49 -0.06
N ALA A 125 17.03 -4.23 0.31
CA ALA A 125 18.31 -3.65 0.72
C ALA A 125 18.85 -4.25 2.03
N ARG A 126 17.97 -4.63 2.95
CA ARG A 126 18.34 -5.12 4.29
C ARG A 126 18.79 -6.58 4.32
N ARG A 127 18.36 -7.40 3.36
CA ARG A 127 18.57 -8.86 3.39
C ARG A 127 19.76 -9.32 2.54
N GLY A 128 20.35 -8.45 1.71
CA GLY A 128 21.34 -8.87 0.70
C GLY A 128 20.79 -9.92 -0.26
N ALA A 129 19.45 -10.05 -0.32
CA ALA A 129 18.75 -11.00 -1.18
C ALA A 129 18.83 -10.55 -2.64
N ALA A 130 18.78 -11.50 -3.56
CA ALA A 130 18.64 -11.17 -4.96
C ALA A 130 17.29 -10.48 -5.18
N ILE A 131 17.26 -9.42 -6.00
CA ILE A 131 16.03 -8.67 -6.31
C ILE A 131 14.94 -9.58 -6.81
N ALA A 132 15.29 -10.58 -7.63
CA ALA A 132 14.35 -11.56 -8.17
C ALA A 132 13.61 -12.33 -7.06
N ASP A 133 14.30 -12.69 -5.99
CA ASP A 133 13.70 -13.41 -4.85
C ASP A 133 12.74 -12.50 -4.09
N VAL A 134 13.10 -11.23 -3.87
CA VAL A 134 12.23 -10.26 -3.18
C VAL A 134 10.96 -9.98 -3.99
N VAL A 135 11.10 -9.83 -5.31
CA VAL A 135 9.94 -9.64 -6.21
C VAL A 135 9.06 -10.88 -6.20
N ARG A 136 9.66 -12.08 -6.27
CA ARG A 136 8.93 -13.34 -6.22
C ARG A 136 8.15 -13.48 -4.91
N ASP A 137 8.79 -13.21 -3.78
CA ASP A 137 8.16 -13.31 -2.46
C ASP A 137 7.00 -12.31 -2.31
N ALA A 138 7.19 -11.06 -2.75
CA ALA A 138 6.15 -10.04 -2.73
C ALA A 138 4.94 -10.44 -3.60
N LEU A 139 5.18 -10.90 -4.83
CA LEU A 139 4.12 -11.35 -5.74
C LEU A 139 3.41 -12.61 -5.19
N SER A 140 4.14 -13.58 -4.64
CA SER A 140 3.55 -14.78 -4.05
C SER A 140 2.65 -14.43 -2.86
N GLY A 141 3.10 -13.50 -2.00
CA GLY A 141 2.31 -13.01 -0.87
C GLY A 141 1.02 -12.34 -1.31
N GLU A 142 1.08 -11.45 -2.31
CA GLU A 142 -0.11 -10.76 -2.82
C GLU A 142 -1.06 -11.72 -3.56
N CYS A 143 -0.54 -12.65 -4.36
CA CYS A 143 -1.36 -13.70 -4.96
C CYS A 143 -2.12 -14.50 -3.89
N ALA A 144 -1.44 -14.93 -2.82
CA ALA A 144 -2.09 -15.67 -1.74
C ALA A 144 -3.17 -14.85 -1.02
N ARG A 145 -2.89 -13.58 -0.77
CA ARG A 145 -3.81 -12.66 -0.08
C ARG A 145 -5.09 -12.39 -0.89
N LEU A 146 -4.96 -12.25 -2.20
CA LEU A 146 -6.05 -11.84 -3.08
C LEU A 146 -6.86 -13.02 -3.66
N LEU A 147 -6.45 -14.28 -3.44
CA LEU A 147 -7.16 -15.46 -3.93
C LEU A 147 -8.65 -15.49 -3.56
N ALA A 148 -9.01 -15.00 -2.38
CA ALA A 148 -10.40 -14.96 -1.94
C ALA A 148 -11.31 -14.05 -2.78
N LEU A 149 -10.74 -13.07 -3.50
CA LEU A 149 -11.47 -12.23 -4.45
C LEU A 149 -11.67 -12.93 -5.81
N LEU A 150 -10.95 -14.02 -6.09
CA LEU A 150 -10.95 -14.74 -7.36
C LEU A 150 -11.86 -15.99 -7.35
N GLU A 151 -12.85 -16.03 -6.46
CA GLU A 151 -13.79 -17.17 -6.36
C GLU A 151 -14.99 -17.08 -7.33
N ALA A 152 -15.07 -16.01 -8.16
CA ALA A 152 -16.15 -15.83 -9.12
C ALA A 152 -16.18 -16.98 -10.16
N PRO A 153 -17.38 -17.52 -10.49
CA PRO A 153 -17.50 -18.73 -11.32
C PRO A 153 -17.11 -18.52 -12.79
N ASP A 154 -17.13 -17.31 -13.27
CA ASP A 154 -16.91 -16.89 -14.67
C ASP A 154 -15.43 -16.59 -14.97
N LEU A 155 -14.58 -16.63 -13.96
CA LEU A 155 -13.15 -16.41 -14.18
C LEU A 155 -12.50 -17.60 -14.90
N ALA A 156 -11.53 -17.29 -15.77
CA ALA A 156 -10.75 -18.28 -16.49
C ALA A 156 -9.95 -19.16 -15.52
N ARG A 157 -10.35 -20.43 -15.39
CA ARG A 157 -9.80 -21.36 -14.38
C ARG A 157 -8.30 -21.65 -14.56
N ASP A 158 -7.78 -21.59 -15.76
CA ASP A 158 -6.36 -21.73 -16.06
C ASP A 158 -5.57 -20.55 -15.50
N LYS A 159 -6.09 -19.33 -15.62
CA LYS A 159 -5.50 -18.11 -15.03
C LYS A 159 -5.55 -18.15 -13.51
N VAL A 160 -6.67 -18.54 -12.92
CA VAL A 160 -6.78 -18.70 -11.45
C VAL A 160 -5.77 -19.73 -10.94
N ARG A 161 -5.61 -20.88 -11.64
CA ARG A 161 -4.57 -21.87 -11.29
C ARG A 161 -3.15 -21.32 -11.42
N HIS A 162 -2.91 -20.40 -12.36
CA HIS A 162 -1.62 -19.72 -12.46
C HIS A 162 -1.36 -18.91 -11.18
N ILE A 163 -2.32 -18.10 -10.74
CA ILE A 163 -2.22 -17.35 -9.47
C ILE A 163 -1.99 -18.30 -8.28
N GLU A 164 -2.73 -19.40 -8.20
CA GLU A 164 -2.55 -20.41 -7.14
C GLU A 164 -1.15 -21.03 -7.12
N ARG A 165 -0.54 -21.30 -8.29
CA ARG A 165 0.84 -21.85 -8.34
C ARG A 165 1.85 -20.83 -7.84
N VAL A 166 1.73 -19.56 -8.23
CA VAL A 166 2.59 -18.49 -7.74
C VAL A 166 2.41 -18.31 -6.23
N ALA A 167 1.18 -18.28 -5.74
CA ALA A 167 0.87 -18.18 -4.32
C ALA A 167 1.51 -19.27 -3.45
N ARG A 168 1.65 -20.50 -4.03
CA ARG A 168 2.27 -21.65 -3.36
C ARG A 168 3.78 -21.75 -3.58
N GLY A 169 4.39 -20.82 -4.31
CA GLY A 169 5.83 -20.87 -4.66
C GLY A 169 6.19 -22.00 -5.63
N ALA A 170 5.20 -22.56 -6.36
CA ALA A 170 5.37 -23.69 -7.28
C ALA A 170 5.41 -23.27 -8.77
N ALA A 171 5.53 -21.97 -9.03
CA ALA A 171 5.55 -21.40 -10.37
C ALA A 171 6.96 -21.30 -10.95
N SER A 172 7.08 -21.40 -12.28
CA SER A 172 8.31 -21.10 -13.01
C SER A 172 8.63 -19.60 -13.00
N GLU A 173 9.84 -19.23 -13.43
CA GLU A 173 10.23 -17.82 -13.55
C GLU A 173 9.37 -17.06 -14.55
N ASP A 174 9.02 -17.68 -15.68
CA ASP A 174 8.13 -17.09 -16.68
C ASP A 174 6.72 -16.86 -16.15
N GLU A 175 6.21 -17.77 -15.33
CA GLU A 175 4.92 -17.62 -14.66
C GLU A 175 4.94 -16.49 -13.64
N VAL A 176 6.01 -16.35 -12.87
CA VAL A 176 6.19 -15.23 -11.93
C VAL A 176 6.30 -13.91 -12.68
N ALA A 177 7.02 -13.87 -13.80
CA ALA A 177 7.19 -12.65 -14.61
C ALA A 177 5.88 -12.13 -15.19
N SER A 178 4.93 -13.04 -15.52
CA SER A 178 3.64 -12.68 -16.13
C SER A 178 2.50 -12.51 -15.11
N VAL A 179 2.71 -12.92 -13.85
CA VAL A 179 1.63 -13.04 -12.85
C VAL A 179 0.91 -11.74 -12.55
N LEU A 180 1.63 -10.61 -12.49
CA LEU A 180 1.02 -9.31 -12.16
C LEU A 180 -0.05 -8.92 -13.17
N GLY A 181 0.22 -9.07 -14.47
CA GLY A 181 -0.78 -8.80 -15.50
C GLY A 181 -1.99 -9.71 -15.43
N VAL A 182 -1.76 -11.01 -15.17
CA VAL A 182 -2.85 -11.98 -15.00
C VAL A 182 -3.69 -11.68 -13.75
N LEU A 183 -3.05 -11.29 -12.66
CA LEU A 183 -3.73 -10.93 -11.41
C LEU A 183 -4.59 -9.68 -11.57
N ILE A 184 -4.06 -8.63 -12.23
CA ILE A 184 -4.81 -7.41 -12.53
C ILE A 184 -6.06 -7.75 -13.35
N GLU A 185 -5.91 -8.45 -14.47
CA GLU A 185 -7.03 -8.82 -15.33
C GLU A 185 -8.12 -9.60 -14.58
N LEU A 186 -7.73 -10.57 -13.75
CA LEU A 186 -8.70 -11.36 -12.99
C LEU A 186 -9.41 -10.54 -11.90
N LEU A 187 -8.69 -9.64 -11.24
CA LEU A 187 -9.28 -8.77 -10.20
C LEU A 187 -10.25 -7.76 -10.79
N GLU A 188 -9.92 -7.14 -11.94
CA GLU A 188 -10.82 -6.23 -12.64
C GLU A 188 -12.09 -6.94 -13.07
N MET A 189 -11.98 -8.16 -13.61
CA MET A 189 -13.15 -8.98 -13.96
C MET A 189 -13.98 -9.39 -12.74
N ALA A 190 -13.34 -9.77 -11.63
CA ALA A 190 -14.02 -10.25 -10.44
C ALA A 190 -14.71 -9.14 -9.64
N CYS A 191 -14.14 -7.93 -9.65
CA CYS A 191 -14.60 -6.81 -8.84
C CYS A 191 -15.41 -5.78 -9.63
N ASP A 192 -15.39 -5.83 -10.97
CA ASP A 192 -15.94 -4.82 -11.88
C ASP A 192 -15.43 -3.40 -11.58
N GLU A 193 -14.15 -3.31 -11.17
CA GLU A 193 -13.47 -2.08 -10.78
C GLU A 193 -11.99 -2.14 -11.19
N GLN A 194 -11.40 -0.96 -11.42
CA GLN A 194 -9.97 -0.86 -11.74
C GLN A 194 -9.09 -1.26 -10.56
N VAL A 195 -7.98 -1.94 -10.84
CA VAL A 195 -6.99 -2.31 -9.83
C VAL A 195 -6.13 -1.10 -9.46
N VAL A 196 -5.98 -0.88 -8.17
CA VAL A 196 -4.98 0.06 -7.63
C VAL A 196 -3.71 -0.70 -7.28
N LEU A 197 -2.59 -0.34 -7.92
CA LEU A 197 -1.29 -0.92 -7.63
C LEU A 197 -0.46 0.04 -6.77
N LEU A 198 -0.15 -0.37 -5.56
CA LEU A 198 0.72 0.35 -4.62
C LEU A 198 2.09 -0.32 -4.55
N VAL A 199 3.16 0.45 -4.74
CA VAL A 199 4.53 -0.06 -4.70
C VAL A 199 5.35 0.76 -3.72
N ASP A 200 5.84 0.12 -2.65
CA ASP A 200 6.77 0.71 -1.69
C ASP A 200 8.20 0.19 -1.91
N GLY A 201 9.18 1.03 -1.61
CA GLY A 201 10.59 0.66 -1.67
C GLY A 201 11.10 0.31 -3.07
N TYR A 202 10.52 0.86 -4.14
CA TYR A 202 10.94 0.59 -5.52
C TYR A 202 12.42 0.93 -5.78
N ASP A 203 12.99 1.86 -5.03
CA ASP A 203 14.39 2.30 -5.07
C ASP A 203 15.35 1.42 -4.25
N ALA A 204 14.85 0.60 -3.33
CA ALA A 204 15.64 -0.24 -2.44
C ALA A 204 16.53 -1.22 -3.20
N ALA A 205 16.08 -1.71 -4.34
CA ALA A 205 16.81 -2.59 -5.23
C ALA A 205 18.05 -1.92 -5.85
N TRP A 206 17.98 -0.62 -6.10
CA TRP A 206 19.08 0.18 -6.63
C TRP A 206 20.06 0.60 -5.53
N LEU A 207 19.55 1.02 -4.38
CA LEU A 207 20.35 1.45 -3.23
C LEU A 207 21.21 0.29 -2.68
N GLY A 208 20.69 -0.93 -2.62
CA GLY A 208 21.46 -2.11 -2.24
C GLY A 208 22.63 -2.41 -3.18
N ARG A 209 22.48 -2.20 -4.49
CA ARG A 209 23.55 -2.33 -5.48
C ARG A 209 24.59 -1.20 -5.40
N ALA A 210 24.15 0.02 -5.15
CA ALA A 210 25.03 1.18 -4.99
C ALA A 210 25.91 1.02 -3.75
N SER A 211 25.35 0.57 -2.63
CA SER A 211 26.12 0.28 -1.40
C SER A 211 27.14 -0.84 -1.60
N ALA A 212 26.79 -1.90 -2.34
CA ALA A 212 27.70 -2.99 -2.65
C ALA A 212 28.82 -2.57 -3.62
N ARG A 213 28.58 -1.61 -4.52
CA ARG A 213 29.56 -1.05 -5.46
C ARG A 213 30.39 0.09 -4.86
N GLY A 214 29.83 0.88 -3.95
CA GLY A 214 30.54 1.95 -3.23
C GLY A 214 31.69 1.41 -2.34
N ALA A 215 31.61 0.13 -1.94
CA ALA A 215 32.74 -0.57 -1.32
C ALA A 215 33.89 -0.83 -2.31
N SER A 216 33.72 -0.63 -3.62
CA SER A 216 34.73 -0.80 -4.67
C SER A 216 35.16 0.50 -5.37
N GLY A 217 34.86 1.67 -4.80
CA GLY A 217 35.52 2.95 -5.18
C GLY A 217 35.12 3.55 -6.55
N ALA A 218 33.93 3.25 -7.10
CA ALA A 218 33.47 3.89 -8.33
C ALA A 218 32.58 5.09 -8.01
N ASP A 219 32.87 6.23 -8.63
CA ASP A 219 32.14 7.51 -8.48
C ASP A 219 30.69 7.42 -8.99
N PRO A 220 29.71 7.83 -8.19
CA PRO A 220 28.29 7.83 -8.61
C PRO A 220 27.98 8.71 -9.84
N ALA A 221 28.85 9.68 -10.17
CA ALA A 221 28.65 10.58 -11.30
C ALA A 221 28.81 9.91 -12.69
N GLU A 222 29.51 8.78 -12.78
CA GLU A 222 29.71 8.06 -14.05
C GLU A 222 28.50 7.21 -14.50
N LEU A 223 27.45 7.10 -13.70
CA LEU A 223 26.29 6.25 -13.99
C LEU A 223 25.12 6.97 -14.68
N LEU A 224 25.22 8.30 -14.84
CA LEU A 224 24.16 9.11 -15.46
C LEU A 224 24.41 9.38 -16.97
N ASP A 225 25.54 8.95 -17.52
CA ASP A 225 25.96 9.22 -18.93
C ASP A 225 25.89 7.99 -19.85
N ARG A 226 25.07 6.98 -19.53
CA ARG A 226 24.88 5.82 -20.43
C ARG A 226 23.43 5.46 -20.64
#